data_a5fdc3c3610299658b7f0ac6904a0ef5
#
_entry.id   a5fdc3c3610299658b7f0ac6904a0ef5
#
_cell.length_a   1.000
_cell.length_b   1.000
_cell.length_c   1.000
_cell.angle_alpha   90.00
_cell.angle_beta   90.00
_cell.angle_gamma   90.00
#
_symmetry.space_group_name_H-M   'P 1'
#
loop_
_entity.id
_entity.type
_entity.pdbx_description
1 polymer ?
#
loop_
_entity_poly.entity_id
_entity_poly.type
_entity_poly.pdbx_seq_one_letter_code
_entity_poly.pdbx_strand_id
1 'polypeptide(L)'
;MELKLSKPICFFDLETTGIDITKDRIVEISILKVYPNGNKESKTWLVNPTIPIPKAASDVHGITDERVAGEPTFKELAKQIHNMIKDSDLAGYNSDRFDIPLLAEEMLRAEVDFDLGNRVSVDVQTIFHKMEQRTLSAAYKFYCGKDLIDAHTASADTNATYEILKAQLDRYDNLENNIKKLSEFTYRKQIADFAGFIGYNDKDEEIFTFGKHKGKRVEDIFDEEPGYFGWLLGADFPLYTKKILTAIKLRKLSATIK
;
A
#
# COMPACT_ATOMS: atom_id res chain seq x y z
N MET A 1 -16.77 -14.36 21.38
CA MET A 1 -17.20 -15.34 20.34
C MET A 1 -15.98 -16.20 20.00
N GLU A 2 -16.13 -17.52 19.99
CA GLU A 2 -15.05 -18.45 19.60
C GLU A 2 -15.20 -18.81 18.11
N LEU A 3 -14.07 -19.10 17.46
CA LEU A 3 -14.07 -19.55 16.07
C LEU A 3 -14.70 -20.95 15.93
N LYS A 4 -15.56 -21.13 14.96
CA LYS A 4 -16.11 -22.45 14.61
C LYS A 4 -15.22 -23.10 13.56
N LEU A 5 -14.34 -23.99 13.99
CA LEU A 5 -13.31 -24.62 13.16
C LEU A 5 -13.67 -26.09 12.91
N SER A 6 -13.57 -26.55 11.66
CA SER A 6 -13.63 -27.96 11.27
C SER A 6 -12.26 -28.64 11.31
N LYS A 7 -11.19 -27.87 11.13
CA LYS A 7 -9.79 -28.26 11.25
C LYS A 7 -8.99 -27.09 11.86
N PRO A 8 -7.75 -27.29 12.28
CA PRO A 8 -6.93 -26.21 12.82
C PRO A 8 -6.76 -25.06 11.83
N ILE A 9 -6.57 -23.85 12.35
CA ILE A 9 -6.19 -22.66 11.58
C ILE A 9 -4.90 -22.08 12.16
N CYS A 10 -3.95 -21.71 11.29
CA CYS A 10 -2.71 -21.06 11.64
C CYS A 10 -2.77 -19.58 11.24
N PHE A 11 -2.79 -18.70 12.23
CA PHE A 11 -2.50 -17.28 12.04
C PHE A 11 -0.99 -17.13 12.00
N PHE A 12 -0.47 -16.38 11.04
CA PHE A 12 0.97 -16.13 10.97
C PHE A 12 1.28 -14.78 10.36
N ASP A 13 2.48 -14.32 10.67
CA ASP A 13 3.02 -13.05 10.22
C ASP A 13 4.53 -13.20 9.98
N LEU A 14 5.08 -12.45 9.03
CA LEU A 14 6.47 -12.51 8.60
C LEU A 14 7.14 -11.15 8.72
N GLU A 15 8.36 -11.14 9.31
CA GLU A 15 9.30 -10.04 9.09
C GLU A 15 10.32 -10.46 8.04
N THR A 16 10.75 -9.52 7.19
CA THR A 16 11.47 -9.85 5.96
C THR A 16 12.55 -8.81 5.64
N THR A 17 13.49 -9.17 4.76
CA THR A 17 14.51 -8.23 4.27
C THR A 17 13.94 -7.16 3.33
N GLY A 18 12.69 -7.31 2.87
CA GLY A 18 11.99 -6.37 2.00
C GLY A 18 10.69 -6.97 1.46
N ILE A 19 10.13 -6.38 0.41
CA ILE A 19 8.80 -6.72 -0.10
C ILE A 19 8.79 -7.44 -1.46
N ASP A 20 9.94 -7.78 -2.02
CA ASP A 20 10.06 -8.52 -3.28
C ASP A 20 10.03 -10.02 -2.99
N ILE A 21 8.90 -10.67 -3.28
CA ILE A 21 8.69 -12.11 -3.02
C ILE A 21 9.79 -12.98 -3.64
N THR A 22 10.36 -12.58 -4.77
CA THR A 22 11.35 -13.38 -5.49
C THR A 22 12.79 -13.20 -4.97
N LYS A 23 13.09 -12.12 -4.27
CA LYS A 23 14.45 -11.76 -3.83
C LYS A 23 14.60 -11.71 -2.34
N ASP A 24 13.56 -11.23 -1.65
CA ASP A 24 13.63 -11.05 -0.22
C ASP A 24 13.47 -12.37 0.55
N ARG A 25 13.87 -12.32 1.80
CA ARG A 25 14.01 -13.48 2.69
C ARG A 25 13.30 -13.21 4.01
N ILE A 26 12.81 -14.26 4.64
CA ILE A 26 12.24 -14.20 5.97
C ILE A 26 13.35 -14.02 7.01
N VAL A 27 13.17 -13.07 7.95
CA VAL A 27 14.04 -12.84 9.11
C VAL A 27 13.36 -13.24 10.44
N GLU A 28 12.04 -13.25 10.47
CA GLU A 28 11.24 -13.79 11.57
C GLU A 28 9.92 -14.36 11.02
N ILE A 29 9.46 -15.45 11.60
CA ILE A 29 8.13 -15.99 11.38
C ILE A 29 7.48 -16.32 12.70
N SER A 30 6.27 -15.80 12.92
CA SER A 30 5.45 -16.13 14.09
C SER A 30 4.18 -16.86 13.67
N ILE A 31 3.85 -17.95 14.34
CA ILE A 31 2.66 -18.77 14.04
C ILE A 31 1.87 -18.99 15.33
N LEU A 32 0.57 -18.71 15.27
CA LEU A 32 -0.42 -19.10 16.27
C LEU A 32 -1.38 -20.11 15.65
N LYS A 33 -1.28 -21.38 16.07
CA LYS A 33 -2.20 -22.45 15.67
C LYS A 33 -3.34 -22.58 16.66
N VAL A 34 -4.57 -22.50 16.15
CA VAL A 34 -5.80 -22.66 16.94
C VAL A 34 -6.50 -23.92 16.49
N TYR A 35 -6.82 -24.79 17.44
CA TYR A 35 -7.47 -26.08 17.20
C TYR A 35 -8.99 -26.00 17.37
N PRO A 36 -9.76 -26.92 16.76
CA PRO A 36 -11.22 -26.95 16.89
C PRO A 36 -11.74 -27.06 18.33
N ASN A 37 -10.95 -27.59 19.23
CA ASN A 37 -11.27 -27.69 20.66
C ASN A 37 -10.93 -26.42 21.47
N GLY A 38 -10.48 -25.36 20.79
CA GLY A 38 -10.09 -24.09 21.42
C GLY A 38 -8.65 -24.03 21.95
N ASN A 39 -7.90 -25.14 21.93
CA ASN A 39 -6.49 -25.14 22.31
C ASN A 39 -5.68 -24.27 21.33
N LYS A 40 -4.59 -23.69 21.86
CA LYS A 40 -3.69 -22.81 21.09
C LYS A 40 -2.25 -23.26 21.26
N GLU A 41 -1.49 -23.20 20.18
CA GLU A 41 -0.05 -23.39 20.15
C GLU A 41 0.58 -22.22 19.44
N SER A 42 1.59 -21.58 20.05
CA SER A 42 2.26 -20.43 19.44
C SER A 42 3.75 -20.66 19.40
N LYS A 43 4.38 -20.29 18.29
CA LYS A 43 5.83 -20.36 18.15
C LYS A 43 6.31 -19.27 17.21
N THR A 44 7.44 -18.64 17.59
CA THR A 44 8.16 -17.67 16.79
C THR A 44 9.58 -18.18 16.56
N TRP A 45 10.09 -17.98 15.34
CA TRP A 45 11.47 -18.28 14.99
C TRP A 45 12.12 -17.03 14.41
N LEU A 46 13.28 -16.68 14.92
CA LEU A 46 14.23 -15.83 14.22
C LEU A 46 14.94 -16.67 13.16
N VAL A 47 15.21 -16.07 12.02
CA VAL A 47 15.74 -16.75 10.83
C VAL A 47 16.94 -15.97 10.30
N ASN A 48 18.06 -16.66 10.10
CA ASN A 48 19.18 -16.09 9.34
C ASN A 48 18.81 -16.06 7.84
N PRO A 49 18.60 -14.87 7.23
CA PRO A 49 18.17 -14.76 5.85
C PRO A 49 19.28 -15.12 4.85
N THR A 50 20.52 -15.28 5.29
CA THR A 50 21.73 -15.53 4.47
C THR A 50 22.07 -14.42 3.46
N ILE A 51 21.37 -13.29 3.53
CA ILE A 51 21.64 -12.06 2.79
C ILE A 51 21.56 -10.87 3.76
N PRO A 52 22.21 -9.73 3.46
CA PRO A 52 22.15 -8.57 4.32
C PRO A 52 20.71 -8.04 4.50
N ILE A 53 20.38 -7.61 5.71
CA ILE A 53 19.10 -6.96 6.03
C ILE A 53 19.24 -5.47 5.72
N PRO A 54 18.51 -4.92 4.74
CA PRO A 54 18.55 -3.49 4.46
C PRO A 54 18.14 -2.66 5.67
N LYS A 55 18.82 -1.52 5.88
CA LYS A 55 18.50 -0.61 6.98
C LYS A 55 17.02 -0.20 7.01
N ALA A 56 16.41 0.00 5.85
CA ALA A 56 14.99 0.34 5.75
C ALA A 56 14.07 -0.75 6.34
N ALA A 57 14.44 -2.02 6.22
CA ALA A 57 13.72 -3.14 6.80
C ALA A 57 13.96 -3.21 8.31
N SER A 58 15.23 -3.16 8.74
CA SER A 58 15.57 -3.19 10.17
C SER A 58 15.02 -1.98 10.95
N ASP A 59 14.85 -0.82 10.32
CA ASP A 59 14.22 0.35 10.96
C ASP A 59 12.71 0.11 11.22
N VAL A 60 12.07 -0.82 10.51
CA VAL A 60 10.64 -1.17 10.70
C VAL A 60 10.48 -2.22 11.79
N HIS A 61 11.17 -3.36 11.68
CA HIS A 61 10.95 -4.51 12.57
C HIS A 61 12.01 -4.66 13.68
N GLY A 62 13.09 -3.86 13.65
CA GLY A 62 14.13 -3.87 14.67
C GLY A 62 15.08 -5.08 14.66
N ILE A 63 15.01 -5.94 13.62
CA ILE A 63 15.88 -7.09 13.47
C ILE A 63 17.08 -6.69 12.60
N THR A 64 18.30 -6.95 13.10
CA THR A 64 19.54 -6.61 12.41
C THR A 64 20.31 -7.88 12.04
N ASP A 65 21.32 -7.74 11.16
CA ASP A 65 22.18 -8.85 10.78
C ASP A 65 22.86 -9.49 11.98
N GLU A 66 23.29 -8.69 12.96
CA GLU A 66 23.94 -9.20 14.19
C GLU A 66 22.98 -10.04 15.02
N ARG A 67 21.69 -9.66 15.07
CA ARG A 67 20.69 -10.38 15.85
C ARG A 67 20.39 -11.75 15.27
N VAL A 68 20.49 -11.95 13.97
CA VAL A 68 20.16 -13.22 13.28
C VAL A 68 21.39 -14.02 12.85
N ALA A 69 22.61 -13.49 13.04
CA ALA A 69 23.84 -14.14 12.58
C ALA A 69 24.04 -15.58 13.12
N GLY A 70 23.59 -15.83 14.35
CA GLY A 70 23.68 -17.14 15.00
C GLY A 70 22.41 -18.00 14.90
N GLU A 71 21.38 -17.48 14.26
CA GLU A 71 20.10 -18.17 14.12
C GLU A 71 20.09 -19.16 12.96
N PRO A 72 19.25 -20.19 12.99
CA PRO A 72 19.14 -21.13 11.89
C PRO A 72 18.61 -20.45 10.62
N THR A 73 19.01 -20.96 9.49
CA THR A 73 18.48 -20.55 8.18
C THR A 73 17.04 -21.04 7.98
N PHE A 74 16.31 -20.45 7.06
CA PHE A 74 14.96 -20.93 6.73
C PHE A 74 15.00 -22.42 6.27
N LYS A 75 16.01 -22.83 5.53
CA LYS A 75 16.18 -24.23 5.07
C LYS A 75 16.25 -25.21 6.24
N GLU A 76 16.90 -24.84 7.33
CA GLU A 76 17.01 -25.69 8.54
C GLU A 76 15.69 -25.74 9.32
N LEU A 77 14.89 -24.67 9.27
CA LEU A 77 13.60 -24.54 9.96
C LEU A 77 12.41 -25.06 9.14
N ALA A 78 12.53 -25.11 7.83
CA ALA A 78 11.42 -25.33 6.90
C ALA A 78 10.55 -26.55 7.27
N LYS A 79 11.18 -27.68 7.63
CA LYS A 79 10.43 -28.89 8.03
C LYS A 79 9.65 -28.69 9.35
N GLN A 80 10.20 -27.93 10.30
CA GLN A 80 9.49 -27.64 11.56
C GLN A 80 8.30 -26.72 11.31
N ILE A 81 8.51 -25.65 10.53
CA ILE A 81 7.48 -24.70 10.15
C ILE A 81 6.39 -25.41 9.35
N HIS A 82 6.76 -26.20 8.35
CA HIS A 82 5.82 -27.01 7.57
C HIS A 82 4.99 -27.94 8.46
N ASN A 83 5.62 -28.66 9.40
CA ASN A 83 4.91 -29.56 10.32
C ASN A 83 3.93 -28.84 11.23
N MET A 84 4.22 -27.58 11.61
CA MET A 84 3.31 -26.79 12.42
C MET A 84 2.06 -26.37 11.64
N ILE A 85 2.22 -26.02 10.37
CA ILE A 85 1.12 -25.50 9.53
C ILE A 85 0.40 -26.58 8.71
N LYS A 86 0.99 -27.79 8.60
CA LYS A 86 0.32 -28.87 7.87
C LYS A 86 -1.05 -29.19 8.45
N ASP A 87 -1.96 -29.61 7.61
CA ASP A 87 -3.34 -29.96 7.97
C ASP A 87 -4.17 -28.82 8.59
N SER A 88 -3.73 -27.59 8.38
CA SER A 88 -4.38 -26.38 8.90
C SER A 88 -4.80 -25.46 7.77
N ASP A 89 -5.87 -24.69 7.97
CA ASP A 89 -6.13 -23.47 7.18
C ASP A 89 -5.18 -22.36 7.61
N LEU A 90 -5.03 -21.33 6.77
CA LEU A 90 -4.12 -20.22 7.01
C LEU A 90 -4.91 -18.94 7.27
N ALA A 91 -4.36 -18.04 8.07
CA ALA A 91 -4.90 -16.71 8.27
C ALA A 91 -3.77 -15.71 8.55
N GLY A 92 -4.02 -14.45 8.21
CA GLY A 92 -3.11 -13.34 8.48
C GLY A 92 -3.72 -12.00 8.12
N TYR A 93 -2.93 -10.96 8.16
CA TYR A 93 -3.33 -9.61 7.77
C TYR A 93 -2.59 -9.19 6.50
N ASN A 94 -3.28 -9.01 5.38
CA ASN A 94 -2.70 -8.84 4.03
C ASN A 94 -1.91 -10.08 3.54
N SER A 95 -2.12 -11.22 4.18
CA SER A 95 -1.32 -12.43 4.01
C SER A 95 -1.48 -13.08 2.64
N ASP A 96 -2.65 -12.96 2.00
CA ASP A 96 -2.87 -13.50 0.66
C ASP A 96 -2.01 -12.83 -0.41
N ARG A 97 -1.57 -11.59 -0.17
CA ARG A 97 -0.76 -10.82 -1.12
C ARG A 97 0.73 -10.88 -0.86
N PHE A 98 1.13 -11.17 0.37
CA PHE A 98 2.54 -11.10 0.74
C PHE A 98 3.01 -12.34 1.51
N ASP A 99 2.51 -12.59 2.71
CA ASP A 99 3.06 -13.61 3.61
C ASP A 99 2.94 -15.03 3.03
N ILE A 100 1.77 -15.40 2.50
CA ILE A 100 1.56 -16.72 1.90
C ILE A 100 2.44 -16.93 0.67
N PRO A 101 2.51 -16.01 -0.30
CA PRO A 101 3.42 -16.13 -1.43
C PRO A 101 4.90 -16.22 -1.04
N LEU A 102 5.35 -15.40 -0.08
CA LEU A 102 6.75 -15.43 0.35
C LEU A 102 7.08 -16.70 1.13
N LEU A 103 6.18 -17.16 1.99
CA LEU A 103 6.35 -18.44 2.69
C LEU A 103 6.43 -19.60 1.70
N ALA A 104 5.58 -19.62 0.68
CA ALA A 104 5.63 -20.62 -0.39
C ALA A 104 6.97 -20.61 -1.12
N GLU A 105 7.46 -19.43 -1.46
CA GLU A 105 8.76 -19.26 -2.13
C GLU A 105 9.91 -19.76 -1.25
N GLU A 106 9.93 -19.42 0.03
CA GLU A 106 10.96 -19.90 0.98
C GLU A 106 10.88 -21.42 1.23
N MET A 107 9.68 -21.99 1.28
CA MET A 107 9.51 -23.44 1.38
C MET A 107 10.08 -24.16 0.15
N LEU A 108 9.79 -23.67 -1.05
CA LEU A 108 10.30 -24.24 -2.30
C LEU A 108 11.84 -24.10 -2.40
N ARG A 109 12.40 -22.96 -1.99
CA ARG A 109 13.86 -22.78 -1.88
C ARG A 109 14.49 -23.77 -0.92
N ALA A 110 13.76 -24.12 0.15
CA ALA A 110 14.21 -25.13 1.12
C ALA A 110 13.95 -26.58 0.66
N GLU A 111 13.47 -26.80 -0.56
CA GLU A 111 13.10 -28.12 -1.11
C GLU A 111 11.97 -28.81 -0.31
N VAL A 112 11.10 -28.02 0.33
CA VAL A 112 9.90 -28.48 1.01
C VAL A 112 8.70 -28.14 0.13
N ASP A 113 7.94 -29.13 -0.26
CA ASP A 113 6.74 -28.95 -1.04
C ASP A 113 5.67 -28.20 -0.23
N PHE A 114 5.17 -27.12 -0.80
CA PHE A 114 4.17 -26.28 -0.16
C PHE A 114 3.16 -25.80 -1.19
N ASP A 115 1.95 -26.24 -1.03
CA ASP A 115 0.80 -25.75 -1.77
C ASP A 115 -0.37 -25.41 -0.84
N LEU A 116 -1.35 -24.73 -1.35
CA LEU A 116 -2.58 -24.51 -0.60
C LEU A 116 -3.47 -25.76 -0.61
N GLY A 117 -3.37 -26.63 -1.63
CA GLY A 117 -4.12 -27.89 -1.74
C GLY A 117 -5.57 -27.76 -1.30
N ASN A 118 -5.97 -28.48 -0.28
CA ASN A 118 -7.28 -28.42 0.35
C ASN A 118 -7.39 -27.40 1.49
N ARG A 119 -6.43 -26.49 1.61
CA ARG A 119 -6.43 -25.40 2.61
C ARG A 119 -7.17 -24.21 2.06
N VAL A 120 -7.80 -23.46 2.95
CA VAL A 120 -8.30 -22.12 2.63
C VAL A 120 -7.46 -21.08 3.38
N SER A 121 -7.45 -19.86 2.86
CA SER A 121 -6.87 -18.72 3.55
C SER A 121 -7.95 -17.74 3.99
N VAL A 122 -7.73 -17.07 5.11
CA VAL A 122 -8.57 -15.99 5.62
C VAL A 122 -7.72 -14.76 5.82
N ASP A 123 -7.82 -13.81 4.90
CA ASP A 123 -7.16 -12.52 5.02
C ASP A 123 -8.05 -11.53 5.80
N VAL A 124 -7.62 -11.24 7.03
CA VAL A 124 -8.36 -10.37 7.96
C VAL A 124 -8.43 -8.93 7.45
N GLN A 125 -7.39 -8.45 6.73
CA GLN A 125 -7.43 -7.13 6.09
C GLN A 125 -8.53 -7.07 5.01
N THR A 126 -8.69 -8.14 4.24
CA THR A 126 -9.75 -8.23 3.23
C THR A 126 -11.14 -8.17 3.87
N ILE A 127 -11.35 -8.83 5.03
CA ILE A 127 -12.60 -8.72 5.79
C ILE A 127 -12.80 -7.27 6.23
N PHE A 128 -11.79 -6.66 6.85
CA PHE A 128 -11.84 -5.26 7.29
C PHE A 128 -12.20 -4.32 6.14
N HIS A 129 -11.55 -4.45 4.98
CA HIS A 129 -11.82 -3.59 3.82
C HIS A 129 -13.20 -3.80 3.19
N LYS A 130 -13.78 -5.00 3.32
CA LYS A 130 -15.13 -5.31 2.80
C LYS A 130 -16.23 -4.84 3.75
N MET A 131 -15.98 -4.93 5.05
CA MET A 131 -16.98 -4.62 6.08
C MET A 131 -16.97 -3.15 6.49
N GLU A 132 -15.78 -2.51 6.53
CA GLU A 132 -15.62 -1.10 6.87
C GLU A 132 -15.61 -0.25 5.60
N GLN A 133 -16.76 0.29 5.26
CA GLN A 133 -16.94 1.11 4.08
C GLN A 133 -16.19 2.45 4.20
N ARG A 134 -15.45 2.82 3.15
CA ARG A 134 -14.77 4.12 3.03
C ARG A 134 -15.61 5.10 2.20
N THR A 135 -16.89 5.22 2.54
CA THR A 135 -17.83 6.15 1.92
C THR A 135 -18.01 7.39 2.80
N LEU A 136 -18.56 8.46 2.21
CA LEU A 136 -18.89 9.68 2.96
C LEU A 136 -19.88 9.39 4.09
N SER A 137 -20.90 8.55 3.85
CA SER A 137 -21.88 8.16 4.85
C SER A 137 -21.24 7.38 6.01
N ALA A 138 -20.33 6.46 5.72
CA ALA A 138 -19.59 5.73 6.74
C ALA A 138 -18.69 6.67 7.56
N ALA A 139 -17.99 7.61 6.92
CA ALA A 139 -17.17 8.61 7.58
C ALA A 139 -18.03 9.54 8.46
N TYR A 140 -19.20 9.96 7.96
CA TYR A 140 -20.11 10.81 8.71
C TYR A 140 -20.64 10.10 9.97
N LYS A 141 -21.01 8.82 9.84
CA LYS A 141 -21.41 7.99 10.98
C LYS A 141 -20.28 7.84 12.00
N PHE A 142 -19.05 7.56 11.51
CA PHE A 142 -17.89 7.33 12.37
C PHE A 142 -17.43 8.58 13.13
N TYR A 143 -17.34 9.72 12.46
CA TYR A 143 -16.83 10.96 13.06
C TYR A 143 -17.90 11.77 13.78
N CYS A 144 -19.13 11.80 13.25
CA CYS A 144 -20.20 12.66 13.75
C CYS A 144 -21.28 11.89 14.52
N GLY A 145 -21.26 10.54 14.50
CA GLY A 145 -22.26 9.70 15.18
C GLY A 145 -23.67 9.76 14.57
N LYS A 146 -23.80 10.32 13.35
CA LYS A 146 -25.08 10.58 12.68
C LYS A 146 -25.18 9.79 11.38
N ASP A 147 -26.39 9.48 10.96
CA ASP A 147 -26.66 8.93 9.64
C ASP A 147 -26.80 10.07 8.62
N LEU A 148 -26.20 9.92 7.43
CA LEU A 148 -26.30 10.90 6.36
C LEU A 148 -27.63 10.71 5.61
N ILE A 149 -28.58 11.57 5.90
CA ILE A 149 -29.86 11.63 5.20
C ILE A 149 -29.65 12.36 3.87
N ASP A 150 -30.34 11.93 2.82
CA ASP A 150 -30.23 12.49 1.47
C ASP A 150 -28.79 12.42 0.87
N ALA A 151 -28.04 11.36 1.22
CA ALA A 151 -26.76 11.06 0.57
C ALA A 151 -26.90 11.11 -0.97
N HIS A 152 -25.84 11.56 -1.64
CA HIS A 152 -25.80 11.83 -3.09
C HIS A 152 -26.50 13.10 -3.55
N THR A 153 -26.92 13.95 -2.63
CA THR A 153 -27.23 15.34 -2.98
C THR A 153 -26.02 16.22 -2.65
N ALA A 154 -25.65 17.12 -3.57
CA ALA A 154 -24.47 17.97 -3.40
C ALA A 154 -24.51 18.78 -2.08
N SER A 155 -25.69 19.26 -1.70
CA SER A 155 -25.87 20.03 -0.47
C SER A 155 -25.63 19.19 0.79
N ALA A 156 -26.25 17.99 0.91
CA ALA A 156 -26.07 17.12 2.05
C ALA A 156 -24.62 16.63 2.16
N ASP A 157 -24.03 16.23 1.04
CA ASP A 157 -22.64 15.73 1.00
C ASP A 157 -21.61 16.81 1.34
N THR A 158 -21.84 18.06 0.90
CA THR A 158 -20.98 19.20 1.24
C THR A 158 -21.05 19.53 2.74
N ASN A 159 -22.24 19.55 3.31
CA ASN A 159 -22.42 19.79 4.74
C ASN A 159 -21.81 18.67 5.58
N ALA A 160 -22.02 17.41 5.21
CA ALA A 160 -21.42 16.27 5.89
C ALA A 160 -19.88 16.33 5.83
N THR A 161 -19.31 16.68 4.67
CA THR A 161 -17.86 16.85 4.51
C THR A 161 -17.30 17.92 5.45
N TYR A 162 -17.99 19.05 5.60
CA TYR A 162 -17.61 20.10 6.52
C TYR A 162 -17.67 19.64 8.00
N GLU A 163 -18.76 18.96 8.40
CA GLU A 163 -18.88 18.45 9.77
C GLU A 163 -17.82 17.37 10.07
N ILE A 164 -17.52 16.51 9.12
CA ILE A 164 -16.45 15.51 9.25
C ILE A 164 -15.11 16.19 9.49
N LEU A 165 -14.73 17.19 8.70
CA LEU A 165 -13.44 17.89 8.88
C LEU A 165 -13.34 18.50 10.28
N LYS A 166 -14.41 19.13 10.80
CA LYS A 166 -14.42 19.64 12.17
C LYS A 166 -14.21 18.53 13.20
N ALA A 167 -14.95 17.42 13.07
CA ALA A 167 -14.82 16.29 13.99
C ALA A 167 -13.43 15.61 13.90
N GLN A 168 -12.77 15.63 12.72
CA GLN A 168 -11.40 15.18 12.57
C GLN A 168 -10.41 16.09 13.30
N LEU A 169 -10.58 17.41 13.22
CA LEU A 169 -9.77 18.38 13.96
C LEU A 169 -9.95 18.25 15.49
N ASP A 170 -11.18 17.97 15.95
CA ASP A 170 -11.45 17.73 17.36
C ASP A 170 -10.88 16.40 17.87
N ARG A 171 -10.71 15.42 17.00
CA ARG A 171 -10.28 14.05 17.35
C ARG A 171 -8.79 13.84 17.29
N TYR A 172 -8.10 14.53 16.38
CA TYR A 172 -6.69 14.29 16.08
C TYR A 172 -5.82 15.49 16.47
N ASP A 173 -5.13 15.39 17.59
CA ASP A 173 -4.25 16.45 18.13
C ASP A 173 -3.11 16.84 17.19
N ASN A 174 -2.72 15.93 16.27
CA ASN A 174 -1.67 16.17 15.30
C ASN A 174 -2.15 16.85 14.01
N LEU A 175 -3.45 17.16 13.88
CA LEU A 175 -3.99 17.95 12.79
C LEU A 175 -4.09 19.43 13.21
N GLU A 176 -3.22 20.28 12.64
CA GLU A 176 -3.34 21.71 12.86
C GLU A 176 -4.60 22.27 12.20
N ASN A 177 -5.39 23.06 12.95
CA ASN A 177 -6.51 23.81 12.39
C ASN A 177 -6.05 25.00 11.56
N ASN A 178 -5.36 24.71 10.47
CA ASN A 178 -4.81 25.67 9.51
C ASN A 178 -4.95 25.10 8.09
N ILE A 179 -5.64 25.79 7.22
CA ILE A 179 -5.95 25.29 5.87
C ILE A 179 -4.69 24.94 5.07
N LYS A 180 -3.62 25.73 5.18
CA LYS A 180 -2.37 25.45 4.49
C LYS A 180 -1.73 24.15 5.01
N LYS A 181 -1.70 23.94 6.33
CA LYS A 181 -1.17 22.73 6.95
C LYS A 181 -2.02 21.49 6.64
N LEU A 182 -3.33 21.64 6.65
CA LEU A 182 -4.24 20.58 6.23
C LEU A 182 -4.06 20.23 4.75
N SER A 183 -3.86 21.23 3.91
CA SER A 183 -3.53 21.02 2.49
C SER A 183 -2.21 20.28 2.33
N GLU A 184 -1.15 20.66 3.06
CA GLU A 184 0.13 19.97 3.08
C GLU A 184 0.00 18.53 3.57
N PHE A 185 -0.78 18.29 4.63
CA PHE A 185 -1.03 16.95 5.20
C PHE A 185 -1.80 16.03 4.23
N THR A 186 -2.77 16.57 3.50
CA THR A 186 -3.58 15.82 2.53
C THR A 186 -2.92 15.70 1.16
N TYR A 187 -1.74 16.31 1.03
CA TYR A 187 -1.04 16.43 -0.23
C TYR A 187 -0.67 15.06 -0.82
N ARG A 188 -1.17 14.80 -2.00
CA ARG A 188 -0.71 13.69 -2.83
C ARG A 188 0.28 14.24 -3.84
N LYS A 189 1.28 13.47 -4.25
CA LYS A 189 2.34 13.77 -5.24
C LYS A 189 2.01 14.98 -6.16
N GLN A 190 2.94 15.92 -6.29
CA GLN A 190 2.73 17.16 -7.06
C GLN A 190 2.25 16.86 -8.48
N ILE A 191 1.03 17.24 -8.77
CA ILE A 191 0.46 17.24 -10.10
C ILE A 191 0.29 18.69 -10.56
N ALA A 192 0.69 18.98 -11.79
CA ALA A 192 0.52 20.30 -12.37
C ALA A 192 -0.91 20.50 -12.88
N ASP A 193 -1.61 19.43 -13.25
CA ASP A 193 -3.00 19.46 -13.66
C ASP A 193 -3.86 18.54 -12.79
N PHE A 194 -5.15 18.88 -12.60
CA PHE A 194 -6.05 18.13 -11.71
C PHE A 194 -6.34 16.70 -12.16
N ALA A 195 -6.13 16.39 -13.43
CA ALA A 195 -6.32 15.03 -13.97
C ALA A 195 -5.08 14.14 -13.81
N GLY A 196 -3.93 14.73 -13.43
CA GLY A 196 -2.71 14.01 -13.17
C GLY A 196 -1.94 13.55 -14.41
N PHE A 197 -2.21 14.13 -15.58
CA PHE A 197 -1.44 13.88 -16.81
C PHE A 197 -0.10 14.61 -16.82
N ILE A 198 0.00 15.73 -16.11
CA ILE A 198 1.23 16.49 -15.93
C ILE A 198 1.56 16.51 -14.44
N GLY A 199 2.73 16.00 -14.09
CA GLY A 199 3.28 15.99 -12.73
C GLY A 199 4.53 16.82 -12.64
N TYR A 200 5.19 16.76 -11.48
CA TYR A 200 6.52 17.33 -11.26
C TYR A 200 7.53 16.21 -10.97
N ASN A 201 8.77 16.41 -11.36
CA ASN A 201 9.90 15.60 -10.91
C ASN A 201 10.50 16.15 -9.61
N ASP A 202 11.58 15.53 -9.13
CA ASP A 202 12.27 15.91 -7.90
C ASP A 202 12.96 17.31 -7.97
N LYS A 203 12.94 17.93 -9.15
CA LYS A 203 13.48 19.28 -9.41
C LYS A 203 12.38 20.32 -9.66
N ASP A 204 11.11 19.98 -9.35
CA ASP A 204 9.92 20.78 -9.60
C ASP A 204 9.72 21.13 -11.09
N GLU A 205 10.21 20.29 -12.01
CA GLU A 205 10.00 20.46 -13.44
C GLU A 205 8.78 19.68 -13.91
N GLU A 206 7.95 20.26 -14.76
CA GLU A 206 6.76 19.60 -15.30
C GLU A 206 7.15 18.43 -16.22
N ILE A 207 6.60 17.24 -15.92
CA ILE A 207 6.83 16.01 -16.67
C ILE A 207 5.50 15.37 -17.09
N PHE A 208 5.53 14.64 -18.18
CA PHE A 208 4.42 13.76 -18.55
C PHE A 208 4.36 12.57 -17.56
N THR A 209 3.16 12.24 -17.10
CA THR A 209 2.93 11.07 -16.23
C THR A 209 2.40 9.85 -16.99
N PHE A 210 2.16 9.98 -18.32
CA PHE A 210 1.51 8.98 -19.15
C PHE A 210 2.21 8.78 -20.50
N GLY A 211 1.80 7.74 -21.23
CA GLY A 211 2.17 7.45 -22.59
C GLY A 211 3.67 7.24 -22.83
N LYS A 212 4.10 7.38 -24.10
CA LYS A 212 5.50 7.14 -24.52
C LYS A 212 6.51 8.12 -23.92
N HIS A 213 6.03 9.28 -23.44
CA HIS A 213 6.87 10.33 -22.85
C HIS A 213 6.81 10.37 -21.32
N LYS A 214 6.25 9.35 -20.67
CA LYS A 214 6.17 9.29 -19.21
C LYS A 214 7.56 9.49 -18.57
N GLY A 215 7.61 10.42 -17.61
CA GLY A 215 8.84 10.81 -16.89
C GLY A 215 9.70 11.83 -17.60
N LYS A 216 9.41 12.19 -18.85
CA LYS A 216 10.14 13.23 -19.59
C LYS A 216 9.56 14.62 -19.35
N ARG A 217 10.42 15.63 -19.38
CA ARG A 217 9.99 17.03 -19.23
C ARG A 217 9.11 17.46 -20.42
N VAL A 218 8.04 18.16 -20.08
CA VAL A 218 7.08 18.65 -21.11
C VAL A 218 7.77 19.59 -22.09
N GLU A 219 8.63 20.50 -21.60
CA GLU A 219 9.35 21.46 -22.44
C GLU A 219 10.31 20.80 -23.42
N ASP A 220 11.00 19.73 -23.00
CA ASP A 220 11.94 19.00 -23.88
C ASP A 220 11.20 18.30 -25.01
N ILE A 221 10.06 17.66 -24.71
CA ILE A 221 9.24 17.00 -25.73
C ILE A 221 8.66 18.00 -26.72
N PHE A 222 8.33 19.23 -26.30
CA PHE A 222 7.85 20.27 -27.23
C PHE A 222 8.94 20.78 -28.17
N ASP A 223 10.23 20.56 -27.86
CA ASP A 223 11.34 20.82 -28.77
C ASP A 223 11.63 19.64 -29.68
N GLU A 224 11.70 18.45 -29.10
CA GLU A 224 12.00 17.20 -29.82
C GLU A 224 10.89 16.85 -30.80
N GLU A 225 9.63 17.04 -30.42
CA GLU A 225 8.44 16.70 -31.21
C GLU A 225 7.46 17.89 -31.24
N PRO A 226 7.70 18.97 -32.02
CA PRO A 226 6.84 20.16 -32.03
C PRO A 226 5.37 19.88 -32.37
N GLY A 227 5.09 18.87 -33.18
CA GLY A 227 3.73 18.42 -33.51
C GLY A 227 2.96 17.78 -32.36
N TYR A 228 3.68 17.27 -31.33
CA TYR A 228 3.05 16.62 -30.20
C TYR A 228 2.17 17.55 -29.37
N PHE A 229 2.57 18.82 -29.23
CA PHE A 229 1.73 19.86 -28.61
C PHE A 229 0.39 20.03 -29.31
N GLY A 230 0.40 20.17 -30.66
CA GLY A 230 -0.84 20.28 -31.44
C GLY A 230 -1.74 19.05 -31.30
N TRP A 231 -1.13 17.85 -31.30
CA TRP A 231 -1.87 16.62 -31.08
C TRP A 231 -2.51 16.57 -29.67
N LEU A 232 -1.79 16.96 -28.62
CA LEU A 232 -2.32 17.02 -27.26
C LEU A 232 -3.54 17.96 -27.15
N LEU A 233 -3.49 19.11 -27.82
CA LEU A 233 -4.62 20.04 -27.82
C LEU A 233 -5.83 19.52 -28.60
N GLY A 234 -5.61 18.74 -29.66
CA GLY A 234 -6.68 18.14 -30.47
C GLY A 234 -7.26 16.85 -29.88
N ALA A 235 -6.49 16.14 -29.03
CA ALA A 235 -6.92 14.90 -28.44
C ALA A 235 -7.91 15.11 -27.27
N ASP A 236 -8.54 14.03 -26.81
CA ASP A 236 -9.55 14.06 -25.74
C ASP A 236 -8.90 14.14 -24.35
N PHE A 237 -8.23 15.27 -24.06
CA PHE A 237 -7.72 15.61 -22.73
C PHE A 237 -8.61 16.67 -22.05
N PRO A 238 -8.66 16.67 -20.70
CA PRO A 238 -9.39 17.72 -19.97
C PRO A 238 -8.93 19.14 -20.35
N LEU A 239 -9.87 20.06 -20.40
CA LEU A 239 -9.55 21.45 -20.75
C LEU A 239 -8.50 22.07 -19.82
N TYR A 240 -8.50 21.69 -18.54
CA TYR A 240 -7.50 22.18 -17.60
C TYR A 240 -6.09 21.67 -17.93
N THR A 241 -5.94 20.39 -18.30
CA THR A 241 -4.68 19.82 -18.80
C THR A 241 -4.20 20.60 -20.04
N LYS A 242 -5.08 20.86 -21.01
CA LYS A 242 -4.76 21.68 -22.20
C LYS A 242 -4.33 23.10 -21.83
N LYS A 243 -4.98 23.70 -20.82
CA LYS A 243 -4.58 25.02 -20.29
C LYS A 243 -3.16 24.99 -19.71
N ILE A 244 -2.82 23.99 -18.90
CA ILE A 244 -1.49 23.84 -18.31
C ILE A 244 -0.43 23.66 -19.41
N LEU A 245 -0.66 22.75 -20.37
CA LEU A 245 0.24 22.53 -21.51
C LEU A 245 0.46 23.81 -22.31
N THR A 246 -0.61 24.61 -22.54
CA THR A 246 -0.50 25.89 -23.20
C THR A 246 0.31 26.92 -22.42
N ALA A 247 0.12 26.95 -21.08
CA ALA A 247 0.89 27.86 -20.23
C ALA A 247 2.39 27.50 -20.23
N ILE A 248 2.74 26.20 -20.20
CA ILE A 248 4.13 25.73 -20.31
C ILE A 248 4.74 26.18 -21.66
N LYS A 249 3.99 25.96 -22.76
CA LYS A 249 4.46 26.36 -24.10
C LYS A 249 4.69 27.87 -24.23
N LEU A 250 3.77 28.70 -23.70
CA LEU A 250 3.88 30.16 -23.74
C LEU A 250 5.04 30.67 -22.88
N ARG A 251 5.23 30.12 -21.69
CA ARG A 251 6.35 30.45 -20.79
C ARG A 251 7.69 30.20 -21.49
N LYS A 252 7.83 29.05 -22.14
CA LYS A 252 9.01 28.70 -22.91
C LYS A 252 9.29 29.67 -24.05
N LEU A 253 8.28 29.98 -24.86
CA LEU A 253 8.40 30.95 -25.96
C LEU A 253 8.84 32.33 -25.46
N SER A 254 8.29 32.77 -24.32
CA SER A 254 8.66 34.06 -23.69
C SER A 254 10.09 34.09 -23.17
N ALA A 255 10.65 32.91 -22.75
CA ALA A 255 12.04 32.82 -22.33
C ALA A 255 13.04 32.84 -23.48
N THR A 256 12.61 32.44 -24.69
CA THR A 256 13.47 32.39 -25.89
C THR A 256 13.58 33.74 -26.57
N ILE A 257 12.69 34.72 -26.23
CA ILE A 257 12.63 36.07 -26.85
C ILE A 257 13.49 37.09 -26.04
N LYS A 258 14.01 36.70 -24.87
CA LYS A 258 14.94 37.50 -24.08
C LYS A 258 16.39 37.10 -24.39
#